data_cdde04818e0bbce9b6f15e55730b1363
#
_entry.id   cdde04818e0bbce9b6f15e55730b1363
#
_cell.length_a   1.000
_cell.length_b   1.000
_cell.length_c   1.000
_cell.angle_alpha   90.00
_cell.angle_beta   90.00
_cell.angle_gamma   90.00
#
_symmetry.space_group_name_H-M   'P 1'
#
loop_
_entity.id
_entity.type
_entity.pdbx_description
1 polymer ?
#
loop_
_entity_poly.entity_id
_entity_poly.type
_entity_poly.pdbx_seq_one_letter_code
_entity_poly.pdbx_strand_id
1 'polypeptide(L)'
;MDFVSLEEKIFNYSLQTPNKTALIDKKRTISYKELYQNIWATKLFLEKEYTLQKGDAVIVAANKNLNFIYAYFAIHLIGAKVIPLDEQIQKERLAYIVDKTEPKLIIGLQSEDHITSFDLLKDIEPIEVPNQIEFPINVGEADILFTTGTTGDPKGVVLTHGNLAASANNINTFIQNDSDDIELLALPISHSFGLGRIKCVLSVGGTIVLLGSIVNMKRMFRTFEEQKISGFGMVPASWHYIQKMSGDRLKDFAGNLNYIEFGSAYMSAEEKQELINLFPNTRICMHYGLTEASRSTFMEFHEDVSYLNTIGKASPNVEISIKDDSGNTLPSGEEGEICIKGNHVTLGYFTNSNTEFFYGDYFRTGDIGSIDDNGYIHLKGRYKEIINVGGKKLSPIEVESKIQEFDSSLES
;
A
#
# COMPACT_ATOMS: atom_id res chain seq x y z
N MET A 1 12.07 -9.38 -15.65
CA MET A 1 13.07 -8.37 -15.27
C MET A 1 13.53 -8.67 -13.86
N ASP A 2 14.83 -8.69 -13.62
CA ASP A 2 15.35 -8.74 -12.26
C ASP A 2 15.30 -7.32 -11.67
N PHE A 3 14.52 -7.15 -10.62
CA PHE A 3 14.46 -5.89 -9.89
C PHE A 3 15.52 -5.89 -8.79
N VAL A 4 16.16 -4.74 -8.59
CA VAL A 4 16.93 -4.50 -7.37
C VAL A 4 15.97 -4.50 -6.20
N SER A 5 16.22 -5.30 -5.15
CA SER A 5 15.34 -5.41 -4.00
C SER A 5 15.20 -4.07 -3.28
N LEU A 6 14.12 -3.91 -2.49
CA LEU A 6 13.91 -2.69 -1.70
C LEU A 6 15.02 -2.53 -0.65
N GLU A 7 15.43 -3.63 -0.04
CA GLU A 7 16.48 -3.69 0.98
C GLU A 7 17.82 -3.22 0.42
N GLU A 8 18.16 -3.62 -0.81
CA GLU A 8 19.37 -3.19 -1.49
C GLU A 8 19.31 -1.71 -1.88
N LYS A 9 18.16 -1.21 -2.35
CA LYS A 9 18.00 0.22 -2.65
C LYS A 9 18.21 1.09 -1.41
N ILE A 10 17.62 0.71 -0.27
CA ILE A 10 17.77 1.43 1.01
C ILE A 10 19.24 1.36 1.49
N PHE A 11 19.88 0.20 1.35
CA PHE A 11 21.31 0.04 1.64
C PHE A 11 22.16 0.97 0.81
N ASN A 12 21.91 1.07 -0.49
CA ASN A 12 22.65 1.95 -1.38
C ASN A 12 22.54 3.43 -0.94
N TYR A 13 21.36 3.88 -0.49
CA TYR A 13 21.20 5.22 0.07
C TYR A 13 21.94 5.39 1.40
N SER A 14 22.05 4.35 2.22
CA SER A 14 22.84 4.40 3.45
C SER A 14 24.36 4.60 3.21
N LEU A 15 24.83 4.20 2.02
CA LEU A 15 26.22 4.41 1.59
C LEU A 15 26.40 5.74 0.85
N GLN A 16 25.48 6.08 -0.08
CA GLN A 16 25.59 7.23 -0.96
C GLN A 16 25.23 8.55 -0.27
N THR A 17 24.20 8.54 0.58
CA THR A 17 23.71 9.70 1.32
C THR A 17 23.50 9.38 2.81
N PRO A 18 24.55 8.95 3.53
CA PRO A 18 24.44 8.38 4.88
C PRO A 18 23.77 9.32 5.89
N ASN A 19 23.99 10.62 5.76
CA ASN A 19 23.50 11.63 6.70
C ASN A 19 22.10 12.18 6.31
N LYS A 20 21.55 11.77 5.16
CA LYS A 20 20.22 12.20 4.75
C LYS A 20 19.16 11.58 5.66
N THR A 21 18.17 12.37 6.05
CA THR A 21 17.04 11.91 6.87
C THR A 21 16.21 10.89 6.08
N ALA A 22 16.02 9.72 6.67
CA ALA A 22 15.14 8.67 6.17
C ALA A 22 13.78 8.67 6.88
N LEU A 23 13.79 8.81 8.21
CA LEU A 23 12.59 8.73 9.04
C LEU A 23 12.54 9.85 10.08
N ILE A 24 11.33 10.36 10.32
CA ILE A 24 11.03 11.26 11.44
C ILE A 24 9.88 10.66 12.24
N ASP A 25 10.11 10.35 13.52
CA ASP A 25 9.10 9.89 14.47
C ASP A 25 9.09 10.79 15.71
N LYS A 26 8.06 11.62 15.82
CA LYS A 26 7.93 12.62 16.89
C LYS A 26 9.13 13.59 16.88
N LYS A 27 10.05 13.44 17.85
CA LYS A 27 11.27 14.24 18.00
C LYS A 27 12.55 13.51 17.54
N ARG A 28 12.41 12.25 17.10
CA ARG A 28 13.54 11.44 16.64
C ARG A 28 13.67 11.57 15.12
N THR A 29 14.85 11.95 14.69
CA THR A 29 15.24 11.98 13.28
C THR A 29 16.28 10.87 13.07
N ILE A 30 16.07 10.04 12.07
CA ILE A 30 16.90 8.88 11.74
C ILE A 30 17.43 9.08 10.33
N SER A 31 18.75 9.08 10.18
CA SER A 31 19.42 9.12 8.87
C SER A 31 19.35 7.77 8.17
N TYR A 32 19.66 7.72 6.86
CA TYR A 32 19.76 6.46 6.12
C TYR A 32 20.81 5.52 6.70
N LYS A 33 21.97 6.06 7.15
CA LYS A 33 22.98 5.25 7.85
C LYS A 33 22.42 4.63 9.12
N GLU A 34 21.82 5.43 10.00
CA GLU A 34 21.23 4.95 11.26
C GLU A 34 20.07 3.98 11.00
N LEU A 35 19.22 4.24 9.99
CA LEU A 35 18.16 3.32 9.60
C LEU A 35 18.73 1.94 9.31
N TYR A 36 19.74 1.86 8.45
CA TYR A 36 20.29 0.57 8.05
C TYR A 36 21.08 -0.12 9.17
N GLN A 37 21.77 0.64 10.01
CA GLN A 37 22.43 0.12 11.21
C GLN A 37 21.44 -0.53 12.19
N ASN A 38 20.29 0.09 12.40
CA ASN A 38 19.22 -0.48 13.24
C ASN A 38 18.58 -1.72 12.59
N ILE A 39 18.34 -1.70 11.28
CA ILE A 39 17.84 -2.87 10.54
C ILE A 39 18.81 -4.04 10.69
N TRP A 40 20.10 -3.80 10.49
CA TRP A 40 21.13 -4.83 10.57
C TRP A 40 21.28 -5.39 11.98
N ALA A 41 21.30 -4.53 12.99
CA ALA A 41 21.34 -4.92 14.39
C ALA A 41 20.12 -5.77 14.78
N THR A 42 18.91 -5.35 14.33
CA THR A 42 17.67 -6.10 14.53
C THR A 42 17.72 -7.48 13.86
N LYS A 43 18.26 -7.55 12.62
CA LYS A 43 18.46 -8.83 11.93
C LYS A 43 19.30 -9.80 12.75
N LEU A 44 20.49 -9.38 13.19
CA LEU A 44 21.39 -10.24 13.96
C LEU A 44 20.79 -10.64 15.32
N PHE A 45 20.04 -9.75 15.94
CA PHE A 45 19.32 -10.04 17.18
C PHE A 45 18.28 -11.15 16.98
N LEU A 46 17.43 -11.04 15.92
CA LEU A 46 16.39 -12.00 15.61
C LEU A 46 16.97 -13.39 15.26
N GLU A 47 18.05 -13.41 14.48
CA GLU A 47 18.76 -14.66 14.15
C GLU A 47 19.34 -15.34 15.40
N LYS A 48 19.96 -14.56 16.29
CA LYS A 48 20.64 -15.09 17.46
C LYS A 48 19.67 -15.54 18.56
N GLU A 49 18.72 -14.67 18.94
CA GLU A 49 17.87 -14.90 20.12
C GLU A 49 16.64 -15.78 19.79
N TYR A 50 16.12 -15.71 18.54
CA TYR A 50 14.93 -16.47 18.13
C TYR A 50 15.23 -17.55 17.08
N THR A 51 16.50 -17.71 16.69
CA THR A 51 16.88 -18.66 15.63
C THR A 51 16.02 -18.49 14.36
N LEU A 52 15.68 -17.22 14.04
CA LEU A 52 14.91 -16.91 12.86
C LEU A 52 15.75 -17.16 11.60
N GLN A 53 15.16 -17.85 10.63
CA GLN A 53 15.85 -18.26 9.42
C GLN A 53 15.00 -18.09 8.17
N LYS A 54 15.62 -18.24 7.02
CA LYS A 54 14.96 -18.15 5.72
C LYS A 54 13.76 -19.10 5.63
N GLY A 55 12.62 -18.54 5.17
CA GLY A 55 11.37 -19.26 5.00
C GLY A 55 10.45 -19.26 6.22
N ASP A 56 10.95 -18.87 7.40
CA ASP A 56 10.09 -18.67 8.57
C ASP A 56 9.05 -17.58 8.32
N ALA A 57 7.95 -17.61 9.08
CA ALA A 57 6.95 -16.56 9.09
C ALA A 57 6.97 -15.79 10.43
N VAL A 58 6.84 -14.49 10.38
CA VAL A 58 6.81 -13.63 11.57
C VAL A 58 5.59 -12.72 11.49
N ILE A 59 4.73 -12.80 12.50
CA ILE A 59 3.64 -11.84 12.68
C ILE A 59 4.20 -10.60 13.38
N VAL A 60 3.93 -9.41 12.82
CA VAL A 60 4.37 -8.13 13.38
C VAL A 60 3.19 -7.19 13.51
N ALA A 61 2.95 -6.65 14.70
CA ALA A 61 1.96 -5.59 14.90
C ALA A 61 2.32 -4.38 14.03
N ALA A 62 1.40 -4.01 13.14
CA ALA A 62 1.59 -2.92 12.19
C ALA A 62 1.41 -1.56 12.86
N ASN A 63 2.32 -1.23 13.76
CA ASN A 63 2.36 0.04 14.49
C ASN A 63 3.28 1.03 13.76
N LYS A 64 2.80 2.26 13.52
CA LYS A 64 3.61 3.33 12.90
C LYS A 64 4.68 3.85 13.84
N ASN A 65 5.74 3.07 14.03
CA ASN A 65 6.92 3.44 14.81
C ASN A 65 8.20 2.91 14.14
N LEU A 66 9.34 3.36 14.64
CA LEU A 66 10.64 2.99 14.11
C LEU A 66 10.91 1.48 14.23
N ASN A 67 10.52 0.86 15.35
CA ASN A 67 10.80 -0.56 15.60
C ASN A 67 10.07 -1.48 14.61
N PHE A 68 8.85 -1.10 14.17
CA PHE A 68 8.18 -1.82 13.10
C PHE A 68 9.01 -1.79 11.81
N ILE A 69 9.52 -0.62 11.43
CA ILE A 69 10.29 -0.46 10.19
C ILE A 69 11.60 -1.26 10.26
N TYR A 70 12.27 -1.22 11.41
CA TYR A 70 13.49 -2.00 11.61
C TYR A 70 13.23 -3.50 11.53
N ALA A 71 12.19 -3.99 12.24
CA ALA A 71 11.81 -5.40 12.21
C ALA A 71 11.39 -5.86 10.81
N TYR A 72 10.58 -5.05 10.11
CA TYR A 72 10.08 -5.35 8.77
C TYR A 72 11.22 -5.65 7.79
N PHE A 73 12.17 -4.73 7.64
CA PHE A 73 13.30 -4.93 6.75
C PHE A 73 14.34 -5.94 7.27
N ALA A 74 14.48 -6.07 8.59
CA ALA A 74 15.36 -7.08 9.19
C ALA A 74 14.88 -8.52 8.88
N ILE A 75 13.57 -8.77 9.01
CA ILE A 75 12.96 -10.06 8.69
C ILE A 75 13.14 -10.37 7.19
N HIS A 76 12.95 -9.39 6.33
CA HIS A 76 13.21 -9.53 4.89
C HIS A 76 14.66 -9.89 4.58
N LEU A 77 15.64 -9.23 5.24
CA LEU A 77 17.07 -9.54 5.07
C LEU A 77 17.45 -10.95 5.57
N ILE A 78 16.70 -11.54 6.50
CA ILE A 78 16.85 -12.95 6.89
C ILE A 78 16.30 -13.88 5.79
N GLY A 79 15.44 -13.39 4.91
CA GLY A 79 14.68 -14.18 3.94
C GLY A 79 13.46 -14.85 4.58
N ALA A 80 12.99 -14.33 5.71
CA ALA A 80 11.74 -14.71 6.35
C ALA A 80 10.59 -13.83 5.88
N LYS A 81 9.35 -14.27 6.12
CA LYS A 81 8.12 -13.61 5.66
C LYS A 81 7.54 -12.74 6.78
N VAL A 82 7.10 -11.53 6.43
CA VAL A 82 6.38 -10.65 7.35
C VAL A 82 4.87 -10.79 7.17
N ILE A 83 4.16 -10.93 8.28
CA ILE A 83 2.70 -10.90 8.35
C ILE A 83 2.32 -9.67 9.18
N PRO A 84 2.13 -8.49 8.54
CA PRO A 84 1.78 -7.28 9.26
C PRO A 84 0.29 -7.30 9.61
N LEU A 85 -0.04 -7.25 10.90
CA LEU A 85 -1.41 -7.26 11.39
C LEU A 85 -1.71 -6.00 12.19
N ASP A 86 -2.95 -5.55 12.13
CA ASP A 86 -3.41 -4.44 12.97
C ASP A 86 -3.24 -4.79 14.45
N GLU A 87 -2.76 -3.84 15.26
CA GLU A 87 -2.59 -4.04 16.71
C GLU A 87 -3.90 -4.26 17.46
N GLN A 88 -5.02 -3.86 16.87
CA GLN A 88 -6.38 -4.05 17.38
C GLN A 88 -7.09 -5.26 16.78
N ILE A 89 -6.34 -6.18 16.14
CA ILE A 89 -6.92 -7.39 15.55
C ILE A 89 -7.70 -8.20 16.59
N GLN A 90 -8.87 -8.69 16.20
CA GLN A 90 -9.70 -9.55 17.05
C GLN A 90 -8.99 -10.89 17.35
N LYS A 91 -9.14 -11.40 18.57
CA LYS A 91 -8.45 -12.60 19.05
C LYS A 91 -8.72 -13.84 18.18
N GLU A 92 -9.96 -14.03 17.77
CA GLU A 92 -10.39 -15.14 16.93
C GLU A 92 -9.70 -15.10 15.56
N ARG A 93 -9.58 -13.90 14.98
CA ARG A 93 -8.89 -13.68 13.72
C ARG A 93 -7.39 -13.90 13.85
N LEU A 94 -6.78 -13.43 14.94
CA LEU A 94 -5.37 -13.69 15.22
C LEU A 94 -5.12 -15.18 15.37
N ALA A 95 -5.95 -15.91 16.15
CA ALA A 95 -5.85 -17.36 16.34
C ALA A 95 -5.95 -18.12 15.01
N TYR A 96 -6.87 -17.72 14.13
CA TYR A 96 -7.00 -18.29 12.79
C TYR A 96 -5.72 -18.09 11.96
N ILE A 97 -5.15 -16.89 11.97
CA ILE A 97 -3.93 -16.59 11.21
C ILE A 97 -2.74 -17.36 11.76
N VAL A 98 -2.61 -17.45 13.08
CA VAL A 98 -1.56 -18.24 13.76
C VAL A 98 -1.66 -19.73 13.37
N ASP A 99 -2.86 -20.31 13.42
CA ASP A 99 -3.11 -21.70 13.00
C ASP A 99 -2.71 -21.96 11.55
N LYS A 100 -3.00 -20.99 10.65
CA LYS A 100 -2.70 -21.14 9.22
C LYS A 100 -1.25 -20.93 8.87
N THR A 101 -0.56 -20.01 9.55
CA THR A 101 0.79 -19.59 9.15
C THR A 101 1.90 -20.17 10.01
N GLU A 102 1.56 -20.78 11.16
CA GLU A 102 2.51 -21.36 12.12
C GLU A 102 3.74 -20.47 12.33
N PRO A 103 3.52 -19.19 12.77
CA PRO A 103 4.59 -18.21 12.80
C PRO A 103 5.66 -18.61 13.81
N LYS A 104 6.92 -18.45 13.43
CA LYS A 104 8.06 -18.68 14.34
C LYS A 104 8.09 -17.66 15.49
N LEU A 105 7.59 -16.44 15.23
CA LEU A 105 7.62 -15.33 16.20
C LEU A 105 6.42 -14.41 15.96
N ILE A 106 5.88 -13.85 17.05
CA ILE A 106 4.86 -12.80 17.05
C ILE A 106 5.42 -11.59 17.79
N ILE A 107 5.52 -10.44 17.12
CA ILE A 107 6.06 -9.19 17.67
C ILE A 107 4.95 -8.16 17.86
N GLY A 108 4.76 -7.67 19.08
CA GLY A 108 3.88 -6.54 19.39
C GLY A 108 2.38 -6.86 19.50
N LEU A 109 2.00 -8.14 19.38
CA LEU A 109 0.63 -8.61 19.63
C LEU A 109 0.62 -9.58 20.81
N GLN A 110 -0.49 -9.58 21.58
CA GLN A 110 -0.70 -10.55 22.65
C GLN A 110 -1.38 -11.80 22.09
N SER A 111 -0.71 -12.95 22.19
CA SER A 111 -1.25 -14.27 21.92
C SER A 111 -1.08 -15.13 23.17
N GLU A 112 -1.92 -16.17 23.36
CA GLU A 112 -1.88 -17.03 24.55
C GLU A 112 -0.52 -17.72 24.75
N ASP A 113 0.16 -18.08 23.66
CA ASP A 113 1.42 -18.81 23.67
C ASP A 113 2.66 -17.96 23.29
N HIS A 114 2.48 -16.76 22.77
CA HIS A 114 3.57 -15.94 22.22
C HIS A 114 3.36 -14.47 22.62
N ILE A 115 3.99 -14.05 23.73
CA ILE A 115 3.98 -12.65 24.14
C ILE A 115 5.37 -12.07 23.87
N THR A 116 5.48 -11.36 22.75
CA THR A 116 6.72 -10.66 22.45
C THR A 116 6.40 -9.19 22.21
N SER A 117 6.75 -8.34 23.15
CA SER A 117 6.56 -6.90 23.03
C SER A 117 7.60 -6.31 22.07
N PHE A 118 7.24 -5.20 21.38
CA PHE A 118 8.27 -4.36 20.73
C PHE A 118 9.36 -3.85 21.69
N ASP A 119 9.17 -4.00 23.00
CA ASP A 119 10.15 -3.59 24.00
C ASP A 119 11.47 -4.37 23.86
N LEU A 120 11.41 -5.61 23.34
CA LEU A 120 12.62 -6.38 23.04
C LEU A 120 13.54 -5.73 21.99
N LEU A 121 12.97 -4.88 21.13
CA LEU A 121 13.72 -4.16 20.10
C LEU A 121 14.21 -2.77 20.56
N LYS A 122 13.80 -2.30 21.75
CA LYS A 122 14.11 -0.94 22.23
C LYS A 122 15.57 -0.75 22.63
N ASP A 123 16.19 -1.80 23.13
CA ASP A 123 17.55 -1.77 23.68
C ASP A 123 18.60 -2.33 22.70
N ILE A 124 18.20 -2.50 21.43
CA ILE A 124 19.15 -2.93 20.40
C ILE A 124 19.98 -1.72 19.98
N GLU A 125 21.28 -1.77 20.28
CA GLU A 125 22.22 -0.74 19.86
C GLU A 125 22.53 -0.88 18.36
N PRO A 126 22.53 0.24 17.59
CA PRO A 126 22.95 0.23 16.20
C PRO A 126 24.37 -0.27 16.04
N ILE A 127 24.61 -1.08 15.03
CA ILE A 127 25.94 -1.62 14.72
C ILE A 127 26.37 -1.29 13.30
N GLU A 128 27.68 -1.23 13.07
CA GLU A 128 28.20 -1.01 11.72
C GLU A 128 27.81 -2.16 10.78
N VAL A 129 27.37 -1.78 9.59
CA VAL A 129 26.92 -2.73 8.55
C VAL A 129 28.13 -3.12 7.70
N PRO A 130 28.33 -4.40 7.39
CA PRO A 130 29.36 -4.82 6.44
C PRO A 130 29.18 -4.16 5.06
N ASN A 131 30.27 -3.83 4.40
CA ASN A 131 30.25 -3.23 3.06
C ASN A 131 29.63 -4.14 1.99
N GLN A 132 29.61 -5.44 2.23
CA GLN A 132 29.01 -6.45 1.36
C GLN A 132 28.08 -7.31 2.19
N ILE A 133 26.82 -7.36 1.78
CA ILE A 133 25.76 -8.17 2.40
C ILE A 133 24.97 -8.87 1.31
N GLU A 134 24.32 -9.96 1.66
CA GLU A 134 23.40 -10.65 0.75
C GLU A 134 22.02 -10.02 0.84
N PHE A 135 21.36 -9.87 -0.31
CA PHE A 135 20.00 -9.35 -0.42
C PHE A 135 19.02 -10.46 -0.82
N PRO A 136 17.73 -10.28 -0.45
CA PRO A 136 16.71 -11.23 -0.86
C PRO A 136 16.60 -11.32 -2.39
N ILE A 137 16.34 -12.54 -2.89
CA ILE A 137 16.09 -12.79 -4.31
C ILE A 137 14.63 -12.48 -4.68
N ASN A 138 14.41 -12.04 -5.91
CA ASN A 138 13.08 -11.59 -6.38
C ASN A 138 11.96 -12.62 -6.22
N VAL A 139 12.24 -13.91 -6.35
CA VAL A 139 11.26 -14.99 -6.20
C VAL A 139 11.01 -15.43 -4.76
N GLY A 140 11.77 -14.89 -3.78
CA GLY A 140 11.56 -15.16 -2.36
C GLY A 140 10.26 -14.52 -1.87
N GLU A 141 9.47 -15.25 -1.08
CA GLU A 141 8.30 -14.71 -0.41
C GLU A 141 8.73 -13.67 0.65
N ALA A 142 8.09 -12.51 0.64
CA ALA A 142 8.41 -11.39 1.51
C ALA A 142 7.28 -11.07 2.48
N ASP A 143 6.08 -10.79 1.96
CA ASP A 143 4.90 -10.43 2.76
C ASP A 143 3.79 -11.46 2.60
N ILE A 144 3.01 -11.70 3.68
CA ILE A 144 1.70 -12.32 3.62
C ILE A 144 0.69 -11.32 4.18
N LEU A 145 -0.11 -10.71 3.30
CA LEU A 145 -1.09 -9.71 3.70
C LEU A 145 -2.48 -10.33 3.80
N PHE A 146 -3.07 -10.35 4.99
CA PHE A 146 -4.39 -10.91 5.21
C PHE A 146 -5.49 -9.89 4.89
N THR A 147 -6.37 -10.28 3.96
CA THR A 147 -7.54 -9.49 3.56
C THR A 147 -8.81 -10.04 4.21
N THR A 148 -9.81 -9.16 4.41
CA THR A 148 -11.17 -9.59 4.77
C THR A 148 -11.83 -10.11 3.50
N GLY A 149 -11.78 -11.42 3.28
CA GLY A 149 -12.47 -12.03 2.14
C GLY A 149 -13.98 -11.81 2.21
N THR A 150 -14.64 -11.58 1.08
CA THR A 150 -16.11 -11.52 0.95
C THR A 150 -16.81 -12.84 1.34
N THR A 151 -16.07 -13.89 1.58
CA THR A 151 -16.56 -15.26 1.90
C THR A 151 -16.41 -15.65 3.37
N GLY A 152 -15.97 -14.73 4.26
CA GLY A 152 -15.90 -14.94 5.72
C GLY A 152 -14.48 -15.15 6.25
N ASP A 153 -13.72 -16.11 5.76
CA ASP A 153 -12.37 -16.39 6.27
C ASP A 153 -11.31 -15.47 5.64
N PRO A 154 -10.37 -14.94 6.44
CA PRO A 154 -9.27 -14.13 5.94
C PRO A 154 -8.38 -14.90 4.95
N LYS A 155 -8.04 -14.28 3.81
CA LYS A 155 -7.11 -14.85 2.83
C LYS A 155 -5.75 -14.17 2.94
N GLY A 156 -4.69 -14.96 3.07
CA GLY A 156 -3.31 -14.46 3.07
C GLY A 156 -2.78 -14.30 1.64
N VAL A 157 -2.60 -13.09 1.18
CA VAL A 157 -2.01 -12.77 -0.14
C VAL A 157 -0.49 -12.86 -0.03
N VAL A 158 0.13 -13.72 -0.83
CA VAL A 158 1.59 -13.91 -0.83
C VAL A 158 2.25 -12.97 -1.83
N LEU A 159 3.16 -12.12 -1.35
CA LEU A 159 3.93 -11.21 -2.18
C LEU A 159 5.43 -11.52 -2.07
N THR A 160 6.09 -11.60 -3.22
CA THR A 160 7.54 -11.80 -3.29
C THR A 160 8.30 -10.47 -3.21
N HIS A 161 9.60 -10.52 -2.93
CA HIS A 161 10.47 -9.34 -3.00
C HIS A 161 10.40 -8.67 -4.38
N GLY A 162 10.29 -9.47 -5.46
CA GLY A 162 10.10 -8.97 -6.82
C GLY A 162 8.77 -8.25 -7.01
N ASN A 163 7.67 -8.77 -6.45
CA ASN A 163 6.36 -8.10 -6.50
C ASN A 163 6.41 -6.74 -5.79
N LEU A 164 7.03 -6.69 -4.60
CA LEU A 164 7.17 -5.46 -3.83
C LEU A 164 8.03 -4.42 -4.55
N ALA A 165 9.16 -4.84 -5.11
CA ALA A 165 10.06 -3.95 -5.86
C ALA A 165 9.41 -3.43 -7.16
N ALA A 166 8.69 -4.29 -7.89
CA ALA A 166 7.95 -3.90 -9.10
C ALA A 166 6.82 -2.92 -8.76
N SER A 167 6.05 -3.19 -7.71
CA SER A 167 4.98 -2.29 -7.25
C SER A 167 5.54 -0.90 -6.90
N ALA A 168 6.60 -0.85 -6.07
CA ALA A 168 7.21 0.42 -5.68
C ALA A 168 7.76 1.19 -6.90
N ASN A 169 8.38 0.49 -7.86
CA ASN A 169 8.87 1.10 -9.09
C ASN A 169 7.74 1.71 -9.94
N ASN A 170 6.65 0.97 -10.14
CA ASN A 170 5.50 1.44 -10.92
C ASN A 170 4.86 2.68 -10.28
N ILE A 171 4.67 2.65 -8.96
CA ILE A 171 4.10 3.76 -8.20
C ILE A 171 5.00 4.99 -8.28
N ASN A 172 6.29 4.85 -7.98
CA ASN A 172 7.25 5.96 -8.02
C ASN A 172 7.37 6.57 -9.43
N THR A 173 7.32 5.73 -10.47
CA THR A 173 7.32 6.21 -11.87
C THR A 173 6.08 7.05 -12.17
N PHE A 174 4.89 6.62 -11.72
CA PHE A 174 3.66 7.37 -11.99
C PHE A 174 3.55 8.64 -11.15
N ILE A 175 3.77 8.54 -9.83
CA ILE A 175 3.67 9.68 -8.91
C ILE A 175 4.84 10.66 -9.12
N GLN A 176 5.95 10.19 -9.72
CA GLN A 176 7.21 10.91 -9.90
C GLN A 176 7.92 11.19 -8.56
N ASN A 177 7.85 10.21 -7.65
CA ASN A 177 8.57 10.31 -6.38
C ASN A 177 10.09 10.33 -6.60
N ASP A 178 10.76 11.15 -5.82
CA ASP A 178 12.21 11.27 -5.83
C ASP A 178 12.82 11.38 -4.42
N SER A 179 14.13 11.60 -4.40
CA SER A 179 14.85 11.69 -3.13
C SER A 179 14.53 12.94 -2.31
N ASP A 180 13.99 13.99 -2.90
CA ASP A 180 13.71 15.25 -2.20
C ASP A 180 12.33 15.24 -1.53
N ASP A 181 11.54 14.19 -1.79
CA ASP A 181 10.23 14.05 -1.17
C ASP A 181 10.31 13.84 0.35
N ILE A 182 9.42 14.55 1.04
CA ILE A 182 9.14 14.41 2.47
C ILE A 182 7.67 14.04 2.61
N GLU A 183 7.41 12.76 2.84
CA GLU A 183 6.03 12.24 2.89
C GLU A 183 5.50 12.11 4.30
N LEU A 184 4.28 12.62 4.53
CA LEU A 184 3.53 12.39 5.75
C LEU A 184 2.82 11.03 5.68
N LEU A 185 3.22 10.07 6.50
CA LEU A 185 2.58 8.76 6.60
C LEU A 185 1.56 8.72 7.73
N ALA A 186 0.29 8.92 7.38
CA ALA A 186 -0.85 8.82 8.29
C ALA A 186 -1.69 7.54 8.10
N LEU A 187 -1.58 6.92 6.92
CA LEU A 187 -2.29 5.68 6.57
C LEU A 187 -1.95 4.51 7.49
N PRO A 188 -2.90 3.57 7.72
CA PRO A 188 -2.60 2.30 8.37
C PRO A 188 -1.59 1.48 7.58
N ILE A 189 -0.55 0.97 8.25
CA ILE A 189 0.50 0.16 7.63
C ILE A 189 0.24 -1.35 7.73
N SER A 190 -0.89 -1.76 8.28
CA SER A 190 -1.43 -3.12 8.18
C SER A 190 -2.04 -3.43 6.80
N HIS A 191 -2.20 -2.41 5.95
CA HIS A 191 -2.73 -2.52 4.61
C HIS A 191 -1.71 -2.15 3.53
N SER A 192 -1.88 -2.72 2.34
CA SER A 192 -0.97 -2.52 1.20
C SER A 192 -0.79 -1.05 0.82
N PHE A 193 -1.77 -0.16 1.06
CA PHE A 193 -1.65 1.26 0.76
C PHE A 193 -0.60 1.94 1.62
N GLY A 194 -0.76 1.93 2.95
CA GLY A 194 0.19 2.59 3.86
C GLY A 194 1.56 1.92 3.90
N LEU A 195 1.59 0.57 3.92
CA LEU A 195 2.84 -0.18 3.86
C LEU A 195 3.59 0.06 2.54
N GLY A 196 2.84 0.22 1.45
CA GLY A 196 3.39 0.55 0.14
C GLY A 196 4.11 1.90 0.13
N ARG A 197 3.58 2.93 0.84
CA ARG A 197 4.23 4.24 0.90
C ARG A 197 5.60 4.20 1.57
N ILE A 198 5.77 3.38 2.63
CA ILE A 198 7.09 3.15 3.23
C ILE A 198 8.09 2.64 2.17
N LYS A 199 7.67 1.64 1.41
CA LYS A 199 8.49 1.01 0.36
C LYS A 199 8.83 1.98 -0.76
N CYS A 200 7.84 2.73 -1.23
CA CYS A 200 8.02 3.71 -2.31
C CYS A 200 9.04 4.80 -1.92
N VAL A 201 8.80 5.49 -0.82
CA VAL A 201 9.60 6.66 -0.43
C VAL A 201 11.03 6.27 -0.06
N LEU A 202 11.20 5.22 0.77
CA LEU A 202 12.55 4.79 1.17
C LEU A 202 13.36 4.24 -0.02
N SER A 203 12.71 3.64 -1.02
CA SER A 203 13.40 3.07 -2.20
C SER A 203 13.93 4.11 -3.18
N VAL A 204 13.50 5.37 -3.07
CA VAL A 204 14.01 6.50 -3.87
C VAL A 204 14.85 7.48 -3.05
N GLY A 205 15.09 7.18 -1.78
CA GLY A 205 15.91 8.03 -0.92
C GLY A 205 15.16 9.20 -0.29
N GLY A 206 13.83 9.20 -0.32
CA GLY A 206 12.98 10.22 0.31
C GLY A 206 12.91 10.10 1.83
N THR A 207 12.17 10.99 2.47
CA THR A 207 11.98 11.04 3.93
C THR A 207 10.54 10.70 4.29
N ILE A 208 10.33 9.83 5.28
CA ILE A 208 9.00 9.54 5.84
C ILE A 208 8.85 10.21 7.20
N VAL A 209 7.77 10.94 7.38
CA VAL A 209 7.33 11.52 8.65
C VAL A 209 6.17 10.69 9.20
N LEU A 210 6.40 9.98 10.29
CA LEU A 210 5.40 9.09 10.90
C LEU A 210 4.38 9.90 11.69
N LEU A 211 3.13 9.88 11.25
CA LEU A 211 1.99 10.46 11.96
C LEU A 211 1.02 9.35 12.37
N GLY A 212 0.75 9.24 13.67
CA GLY A 212 -0.13 8.18 14.19
C GLY A 212 -1.54 8.23 13.58
N SER A 213 -2.13 9.44 13.50
CA SER A 213 -3.49 9.65 12.97
C SER A 213 -3.68 11.10 12.54
N ILE A 214 -4.51 11.31 11.52
CA ILE A 214 -4.95 12.64 11.07
C ILE A 214 -5.99 13.27 12.00
N VAL A 215 -6.61 12.51 12.90
CA VAL A 215 -7.68 13.00 13.80
C VAL A 215 -7.24 14.21 14.61
N ASN A 216 -5.98 14.31 14.99
CA ASN A 216 -5.44 15.51 15.62
C ASN A 216 -4.99 16.53 14.55
N MET A 217 -5.94 17.30 14.01
CA MET A 217 -5.70 18.31 12.97
C MET A 217 -4.60 19.30 13.35
N LYS A 218 -4.57 19.78 14.61
CA LYS A 218 -3.55 20.72 15.08
C LYS A 218 -2.14 20.12 14.94
N ARG A 219 -1.98 18.85 15.30
CA ARG A 219 -0.69 18.14 15.15
C ARG A 219 -0.36 17.93 13.68
N MET A 220 -1.34 17.52 12.88
CA MET A 220 -1.15 17.31 11.44
C MET A 220 -0.64 18.59 10.76
N PHE A 221 -1.34 19.72 10.87
CA PHE A 221 -0.94 20.96 10.23
C PHE A 221 0.40 21.51 10.76
N ARG A 222 0.67 21.36 12.07
CA ARG A 222 1.99 21.70 12.61
C ARG A 222 3.08 20.84 11.97
N THR A 223 2.83 19.56 11.73
CA THR A 223 3.81 18.68 11.05
C THR A 223 4.03 19.12 9.61
N PHE A 224 2.97 19.51 8.86
CA PHE A 224 3.11 20.09 7.53
C PHE A 224 4.02 21.31 7.52
N GLU A 225 3.84 22.21 8.49
CA GLU A 225 4.61 23.46 8.61
C GLU A 225 6.08 23.17 9.01
N GLU A 226 6.31 22.40 10.06
CA GLU A 226 7.64 22.12 10.61
C GLU A 226 8.50 21.27 9.69
N GLN A 227 7.91 20.26 9.02
CA GLN A 227 8.64 19.28 8.22
C GLN A 227 8.61 19.58 6.71
N LYS A 228 7.90 20.62 6.28
CA LYS A 228 7.79 20.98 4.85
C LYS A 228 7.32 19.79 3.98
N ILE A 229 6.24 19.14 4.42
CA ILE A 229 5.70 17.97 3.74
C ILE A 229 5.48 18.25 2.26
N SER A 230 6.05 17.39 1.39
CA SER A 230 5.94 17.48 -0.07
C SER A 230 4.86 16.56 -0.64
N GLY A 231 4.45 15.54 0.12
CA GLY A 231 3.44 14.61 -0.34
C GLY A 231 2.81 13.79 0.76
N PHE A 232 1.65 13.21 0.49
CA PHE A 232 1.03 12.23 1.36
C PHE A 232 -0.08 11.44 0.67
N GLY A 233 -0.34 10.23 1.19
CA GLY A 233 -1.44 9.39 0.76
C GLY A 233 -2.62 9.48 1.71
N MET A 234 -3.86 9.46 1.16
CA MET A 234 -5.08 9.41 1.96
C MET A 234 -6.21 8.67 1.24
N VAL A 235 -7.21 8.24 2.01
CA VAL A 235 -8.47 7.75 1.45
C VAL A 235 -9.49 8.89 1.36
N PRO A 236 -10.52 8.82 0.48
CA PRO A 236 -11.54 9.87 0.37
C PRO A 236 -12.17 10.27 1.70
N ALA A 237 -12.51 9.32 2.56
CA ALA A 237 -13.03 9.61 3.91
C ALA A 237 -12.09 10.46 4.77
N SER A 238 -10.77 10.33 4.59
CA SER A 238 -9.80 11.19 5.27
C SER A 238 -9.85 12.62 4.75
N TRP A 239 -10.04 12.80 3.44
CA TRP A 239 -10.23 14.11 2.83
C TRP A 239 -11.50 14.80 3.36
N HIS A 240 -12.64 14.11 3.34
CA HIS A 240 -13.90 14.63 3.91
C HIS A 240 -13.74 15.04 5.38
N TYR A 241 -13.04 14.23 6.17
CA TYR A 241 -12.76 14.56 7.56
C TYR A 241 -11.91 15.84 7.69
N ILE A 242 -10.86 15.99 6.88
CA ILE A 242 -10.00 17.19 6.88
C ILE A 242 -10.82 18.42 6.50
N GLN A 243 -11.63 18.37 5.43
CA GLN A 243 -12.51 19.46 5.02
C GLN A 243 -13.51 19.83 6.10
N LYS A 244 -14.21 18.84 6.68
CA LYS A 244 -15.20 19.05 7.76
C LYS A 244 -14.59 19.74 8.98
N MET A 245 -13.37 19.38 9.35
CA MET A 245 -12.71 19.86 10.57
C MET A 245 -11.91 21.14 10.39
N SER A 246 -11.48 21.47 9.17
CA SER A 246 -10.58 22.59 8.93
C SER A 246 -10.88 23.42 7.67
N GLY A 247 -11.96 23.10 6.96
CA GLY A 247 -12.26 23.71 5.66
C GLY A 247 -11.09 23.52 4.69
N ASP A 248 -10.82 24.51 3.88
CA ASP A 248 -9.77 24.47 2.84
C ASP A 248 -8.35 24.68 3.37
N ARG A 249 -8.12 24.61 4.68
CA ARG A 249 -6.81 24.95 5.26
C ARG A 249 -5.63 24.17 4.66
N LEU A 250 -5.87 22.96 4.14
CA LEU A 250 -4.81 22.18 3.50
C LEU A 250 -4.21 22.90 2.28
N LYS A 251 -4.98 23.73 1.58
CA LYS A 251 -4.49 24.53 0.45
C LYS A 251 -3.37 25.51 0.81
N ASP A 252 -3.27 25.92 2.09
CA ASP A 252 -2.21 26.82 2.56
C ASP A 252 -0.81 26.18 2.39
N PHE A 253 -0.76 24.85 2.24
CA PHE A 253 0.45 24.06 2.04
C PHE A 253 0.66 23.64 0.58
N ALA A 254 -0.24 24.00 -0.35
CA ALA A 254 -0.16 23.62 -1.76
C ALA A 254 1.18 23.99 -2.42
N GLY A 255 1.82 25.08 -1.98
CA GLY A 255 3.12 25.50 -2.49
C GLY A 255 4.29 24.57 -2.15
N ASN A 256 4.12 23.67 -1.18
CA ASN A 256 5.12 22.65 -0.82
C ASN A 256 4.73 21.25 -1.30
N LEU A 257 3.45 21.05 -1.67
CA LEU A 257 2.93 19.74 -2.04
C LEU A 257 3.24 19.43 -3.51
N ASN A 258 4.13 18.47 -3.73
CA ASN A 258 4.41 17.89 -5.04
C ASN A 258 3.27 16.96 -5.47
N TYR A 259 2.76 16.15 -4.54
CA TYR A 259 1.70 15.20 -4.85
C TYR A 259 0.77 14.91 -3.67
N ILE A 260 -0.45 14.46 -4.04
CA ILE A 260 -1.43 13.82 -3.15
C ILE A 260 -1.89 12.53 -3.82
N GLU A 261 -1.78 11.39 -3.11
CA GLU A 261 -2.26 10.09 -3.61
C GLU A 261 -3.56 9.70 -2.91
N PHE A 262 -4.62 9.43 -3.69
CA PHE A 262 -5.87 8.85 -3.23
C PHE A 262 -5.99 7.38 -3.63
N GLY A 263 -6.78 6.62 -2.88
CA GLY A 263 -7.09 5.24 -3.22
C GLY A 263 -8.01 4.55 -2.22
N SER A 264 -8.27 3.28 -2.48
CA SER A 264 -9.03 2.36 -1.63
C SER A 264 -10.54 2.62 -1.50
N ALA A 265 -11.09 3.68 -2.09
CA ALA A 265 -12.51 3.97 -2.10
C ALA A 265 -12.89 4.81 -3.33
N TYR A 266 -14.19 4.86 -3.63
CA TYR A 266 -14.72 5.71 -4.68
C TYR A 266 -14.60 7.21 -4.31
N MET A 267 -14.43 8.04 -5.34
CA MET A 267 -14.49 9.50 -5.27
C MET A 267 -15.19 10.00 -6.53
N SER A 268 -16.17 10.88 -6.38
CA SER A 268 -16.94 11.41 -7.51
C SER A 268 -16.10 12.31 -8.44
N ALA A 269 -16.56 12.52 -9.66
CA ALA A 269 -15.89 13.42 -10.59
C ALA A 269 -15.91 14.87 -10.10
N GLU A 270 -16.97 15.27 -9.40
CA GLU A 270 -17.14 16.59 -8.79
C GLU A 270 -16.11 16.83 -7.70
N GLU A 271 -15.91 15.86 -6.79
CA GLU A 271 -14.89 15.95 -5.73
C GLU A 271 -13.47 16.01 -6.31
N LYS A 272 -13.19 15.22 -7.36
CA LYS A 272 -11.91 15.30 -8.06
C LYS A 272 -11.70 16.67 -8.71
N GLN A 273 -12.75 17.27 -9.29
CA GLN A 273 -12.70 18.61 -9.86
C GLN A 273 -12.50 19.69 -8.80
N GLU A 274 -13.08 19.54 -7.62
CA GLU A 274 -12.82 20.44 -6.48
C GLU A 274 -11.35 20.39 -6.05
N LEU A 275 -10.78 19.19 -5.98
CA LEU A 275 -9.36 19.02 -5.64
C LEU A 275 -8.43 19.67 -6.68
N ILE A 276 -8.74 19.56 -7.99
CA ILE A 276 -8.03 20.26 -9.05
C ILE A 276 -8.01 21.79 -8.79
N ASN A 277 -9.17 22.36 -8.42
CA ASN A 277 -9.31 23.78 -8.17
C ASN A 277 -8.56 24.23 -6.90
N LEU A 278 -8.52 23.39 -5.87
CA LEU A 278 -7.83 23.68 -4.60
C LEU A 278 -6.30 23.56 -4.71
N PHE A 279 -5.82 22.66 -5.56
CA PHE A 279 -4.40 22.32 -5.69
C PHE A 279 -3.92 22.39 -7.14
N PRO A 280 -3.93 23.58 -7.79
CA PRO A 280 -3.71 23.70 -9.23
C PRO A 280 -2.31 23.30 -9.71
N ASN A 281 -1.31 23.23 -8.81
CA ASN A 281 0.06 22.89 -9.13
C ASN A 281 0.54 21.61 -8.45
N THR A 282 -0.31 20.92 -7.70
CA THR A 282 0.01 19.67 -7.00
C THR A 282 -0.44 18.51 -7.87
N ARG A 283 0.41 17.53 -8.11
CA ARG A 283 0.04 16.29 -8.80
C ARG A 283 -0.95 15.50 -7.94
N ILE A 284 -2.20 15.35 -8.40
CA ILE A 284 -3.24 14.63 -7.65
C ILE A 284 -3.51 13.32 -8.35
N CYS A 285 -3.10 12.23 -7.71
CA CYS A 285 -3.22 10.89 -8.26
C CYS A 285 -4.28 10.09 -7.52
N MET A 286 -5.06 9.30 -8.25
CA MET A 286 -5.91 8.28 -7.66
C MET A 286 -5.61 6.94 -8.30
N HIS A 287 -5.49 5.90 -7.46
CA HIS A 287 -5.25 4.54 -7.92
C HIS A 287 -6.43 3.61 -7.65
N TYR A 288 -6.55 2.61 -8.52
CA TYR A 288 -7.31 1.40 -8.25
C TYR A 288 -6.34 0.21 -8.16
N GLY A 289 -6.65 -0.71 -7.28
CA GLY A 289 -5.91 -1.95 -7.11
C GLY A 289 -6.42 -2.75 -5.91
N LEU A 290 -5.85 -3.92 -5.75
CA LEU A 290 -6.15 -4.87 -4.67
C LEU A 290 -4.86 -5.17 -3.91
N THR A 291 -4.96 -5.88 -2.80
CA THR A 291 -3.77 -6.39 -2.10
C THR A 291 -2.95 -7.31 -3.02
N GLU A 292 -3.65 -8.09 -3.84
CA GLU A 292 -3.11 -9.03 -4.82
C GLU A 292 -2.41 -8.35 -6.01
N ALA A 293 -2.81 -7.13 -6.33
CA ALA A 293 -2.28 -6.35 -7.46
C ALA A 293 -2.37 -4.85 -7.12
N SER A 294 -1.41 -4.38 -6.32
CA SER A 294 -1.44 -3.03 -5.75
C SER A 294 -1.20 -1.96 -6.79
N ARG A 295 -2.10 -0.95 -6.86
CA ARG A 295 -2.01 0.19 -7.79
C ARG A 295 -1.88 -0.23 -9.25
N SER A 296 -2.82 -1.06 -9.70
CA SER A 296 -2.84 -1.56 -11.08
C SER A 296 -3.28 -0.52 -12.10
N THR A 297 -4.07 0.49 -11.67
CA THR A 297 -4.34 1.67 -12.47
C THR A 297 -4.00 2.95 -11.72
N PHE A 298 -3.79 3.99 -12.48
CA PHE A 298 -3.69 5.35 -11.98
C PHE A 298 -4.44 6.33 -12.87
N MET A 299 -4.91 7.41 -12.23
CA MET A 299 -5.42 8.62 -12.84
C MET A 299 -4.66 9.81 -12.24
N GLU A 300 -4.23 10.75 -13.05
CA GLU A 300 -3.77 12.07 -12.62
C GLU A 300 -4.86 13.09 -12.96
N PHE A 301 -5.37 13.82 -11.96
CA PHE A 301 -6.60 14.59 -12.14
C PHE A 301 -6.49 15.74 -13.12
N HIS A 302 -5.36 16.44 -13.19
CA HIS A 302 -5.16 17.55 -14.12
C HIS A 302 -4.96 17.08 -15.58
N GLU A 303 -4.31 15.91 -15.77
CA GLU A 303 -4.07 15.34 -17.09
C GLU A 303 -5.34 14.64 -17.64
N ASP A 304 -6.13 14.03 -16.75
CA ASP A 304 -7.26 13.16 -17.08
C ASP A 304 -8.64 13.82 -16.85
N VAL A 305 -8.73 15.15 -16.92
CA VAL A 305 -9.94 15.95 -16.59
C VAL A 305 -11.20 15.44 -17.30
N SER A 306 -11.10 14.99 -18.55
CA SER A 306 -12.25 14.47 -19.31
C SER A 306 -12.68 13.06 -18.89
N TYR A 307 -11.93 12.39 -17.99
CA TYR A 307 -12.11 10.98 -17.62
C TYR A 307 -12.21 10.78 -16.11
N LEU A 308 -12.55 11.85 -15.36
CA LEU A 308 -12.61 11.81 -13.88
C LEU A 308 -13.60 10.77 -13.33
N ASN A 309 -14.56 10.31 -14.13
CA ASN A 309 -15.52 9.25 -13.80
C ASN A 309 -14.98 7.83 -14.00
N THR A 310 -13.71 7.66 -14.36
CA THR A 310 -13.05 6.36 -14.55
C THR A 310 -12.09 6.06 -13.40
N ILE A 311 -11.47 4.87 -13.42
CA ILE A 311 -10.37 4.50 -12.54
C ILE A 311 -8.98 4.71 -13.18
N GLY A 312 -8.92 5.50 -14.25
CA GLY A 312 -7.70 5.82 -14.98
C GLY A 312 -7.26 4.74 -15.97
N LYS A 313 -5.96 4.70 -16.21
CA LYS A 313 -5.30 3.77 -17.14
C LYS A 313 -4.41 2.79 -16.40
N ALA A 314 -3.97 1.73 -17.09
CA ALA A 314 -2.97 0.81 -16.57
C ALA A 314 -1.73 1.57 -16.07
N SER A 315 -1.26 1.20 -14.88
CA SER A 315 -0.01 1.72 -14.31
C SER A 315 1.20 1.39 -15.19
N PRO A 316 2.33 2.09 -15.05
CA PRO A 316 3.56 1.70 -15.74
C PRO A 316 3.88 0.22 -15.53
N ASN A 317 4.26 -0.49 -16.60
CA ASN A 317 4.59 -1.92 -16.63
C ASN A 317 3.46 -2.87 -16.17
N VAL A 318 2.21 -2.41 -16.26
CA VAL A 318 1.01 -3.20 -15.97
C VAL A 318 0.20 -3.37 -17.25
N GLU A 319 -0.31 -4.57 -17.46
CA GLU A 319 -1.25 -4.90 -18.53
C GLU A 319 -2.61 -5.23 -17.93
N ILE A 320 -3.67 -4.60 -18.45
CA ILE A 320 -5.04 -4.84 -18.04
C ILE A 320 -5.82 -5.33 -19.24
N SER A 321 -6.62 -6.37 -19.04
CA SER A 321 -7.47 -6.97 -20.06
C SER A 321 -8.85 -7.20 -19.48
N ILE A 322 -9.88 -6.91 -20.26
CA ILE A 322 -11.26 -7.28 -19.94
C ILE A 322 -11.52 -8.66 -20.54
N LYS A 323 -12.01 -9.60 -19.72
CA LYS A 323 -12.19 -10.99 -20.13
C LYS A 323 -13.61 -11.47 -19.87
N ASP A 324 -14.08 -12.39 -20.76
CA ASP A 324 -15.31 -13.14 -20.56
C ASP A 324 -15.13 -14.28 -19.54
N ASP A 325 -16.21 -14.99 -19.20
CA ASP A 325 -16.21 -16.13 -18.28
C ASP A 325 -15.34 -17.33 -18.75
N SER A 326 -14.95 -17.34 -20.03
CA SER A 326 -14.05 -18.34 -20.63
C SER A 326 -12.60 -17.90 -20.64
N GLY A 327 -12.29 -16.66 -20.21
CA GLY A 327 -10.96 -16.08 -20.19
C GLY A 327 -10.51 -15.46 -21.54
N ASN A 328 -11.41 -15.33 -22.51
CA ASN A 328 -11.09 -14.65 -23.76
C ASN A 328 -11.11 -13.13 -23.56
N THR A 329 -10.20 -12.42 -24.21
CA THR A 329 -10.14 -10.95 -24.19
C THR A 329 -11.30 -10.37 -25.00
N LEU A 330 -12.05 -9.44 -24.40
CA LEU A 330 -13.13 -8.73 -25.02
C LEU A 330 -12.64 -7.47 -25.75
N PRO A 331 -13.32 -7.04 -26.82
CA PRO A 331 -13.06 -5.77 -27.51
C PRO A 331 -13.26 -4.55 -26.61
N SER A 332 -12.72 -3.40 -27.05
CA SER A 332 -12.93 -2.09 -26.43
C SER A 332 -14.43 -1.78 -26.29
N GLY A 333 -14.83 -1.26 -25.13
CA GLY A 333 -16.20 -0.91 -24.77
C GLY A 333 -17.06 -2.08 -24.30
N GLU A 334 -16.66 -3.32 -24.49
CA GLU A 334 -17.39 -4.48 -23.97
C GLU A 334 -17.09 -4.71 -22.48
N GLU A 335 -18.11 -5.19 -21.76
CA GLU A 335 -18.05 -5.41 -20.31
C GLU A 335 -17.66 -6.85 -19.98
N GLY A 336 -16.74 -7.00 -19.02
CA GLY A 336 -16.29 -8.29 -18.51
C GLY A 336 -15.48 -8.14 -17.24
N GLU A 337 -14.83 -9.20 -16.81
CA GLU A 337 -13.96 -9.20 -15.63
C GLU A 337 -12.66 -8.43 -15.92
N ILE A 338 -12.32 -7.49 -15.07
CA ILE A 338 -11.03 -6.79 -15.10
C ILE A 338 -9.94 -7.78 -14.67
N CYS A 339 -8.98 -8.07 -15.54
CA CYS A 339 -7.89 -8.99 -15.30
C CYS A 339 -6.54 -8.28 -15.43
N ILE A 340 -5.62 -8.56 -14.51
CA ILE A 340 -4.38 -7.79 -14.33
C ILE A 340 -3.17 -8.70 -14.49
N LYS A 341 -2.19 -8.24 -15.28
CA LYS A 341 -0.90 -8.90 -15.44
C LYS A 341 0.23 -7.91 -15.21
N GLY A 342 1.26 -8.35 -14.50
CA GLY A 342 2.46 -7.56 -14.23
C GLY A 342 3.31 -8.16 -13.12
N ASN A 343 4.55 -7.71 -13.01
CA ASN A 343 5.48 -8.22 -12.00
C ASN A 343 5.10 -7.84 -10.56
N HIS A 344 4.16 -6.92 -10.37
CA HIS A 344 3.61 -6.52 -9.06
C HIS A 344 2.48 -7.42 -8.58
N VAL A 345 1.97 -8.31 -9.45
CA VAL A 345 0.85 -9.21 -9.15
C VAL A 345 1.33 -10.36 -8.27
N THR A 346 0.53 -10.71 -7.26
CA THR A 346 0.77 -11.83 -6.35
C THR A 346 1.00 -13.15 -7.09
N LEU A 347 1.70 -14.07 -6.47
CA LEU A 347 1.73 -15.48 -6.91
C LEU A 347 0.44 -16.24 -6.54
N GLY A 348 -0.40 -15.67 -5.69
CA GLY A 348 -1.65 -16.24 -5.21
C GLY A 348 -1.81 -16.15 -3.70
N TYR A 349 -2.66 -17.03 -3.17
CA TYR A 349 -2.99 -17.05 -1.74
C TYR A 349 -2.21 -18.13 -1.00
N PHE A 350 -1.88 -17.85 0.24
CA PHE A 350 -1.24 -18.78 1.13
C PHE A 350 -2.15 -19.99 1.39
N THR A 351 -1.63 -21.20 1.25
CA THR A 351 -2.32 -22.49 1.47
C THR A 351 -3.41 -22.93 0.48
N ASN A 352 -3.72 -22.13 -0.55
CA ASN A 352 -4.76 -22.45 -1.53
C ASN A 352 -4.21 -22.89 -2.90
N SER A 353 -4.99 -23.69 -3.62
CA SER A 353 -4.77 -23.84 -5.07
C SER A 353 -5.05 -22.51 -5.74
N ASN A 354 -4.12 -22.04 -6.57
CA ASN A 354 -4.17 -20.70 -7.15
C ASN A 354 -4.69 -20.66 -8.59
N THR A 355 -4.96 -21.83 -9.21
CA THR A 355 -5.35 -21.90 -10.62
C THR A 355 -6.68 -21.23 -10.95
N GLU A 356 -7.62 -21.20 -10.01
CA GLU A 356 -8.93 -20.56 -10.18
C GLU A 356 -8.88 -19.01 -10.18
N PHE A 357 -7.80 -18.45 -9.66
CA PHE A 357 -7.62 -17.00 -9.55
C PHE A 357 -6.92 -16.37 -10.76
N PHE A 358 -6.62 -17.16 -11.78
CA PHE A 358 -5.92 -16.68 -12.98
C PHE A 358 -6.56 -17.19 -14.27
N TYR A 359 -6.57 -16.33 -15.28
CA TYR A 359 -6.71 -16.70 -16.68
C TYR A 359 -5.33 -16.62 -17.36
N GLY A 360 -4.63 -17.75 -17.44
CA GLY A 360 -3.21 -17.76 -17.86
C GLY A 360 -2.36 -16.93 -16.88
N ASP A 361 -1.69 -15.88 -17.40
CA ASP A 361 -0.86 -14.96 -16.59
C ASP A 361 -1.66 -13.80 -15.97
N TYR A 362 -2.96 -13.70 -16.22
CA TYR A 362 -3.79 -12.60 -15.73
C TYR A 362 -4.50 -12.98 -14.44
N PHE A 363 -4.25 -12.22 -13.38
CA PHE A 363 -4.99 -12.33 -12.13
C PHE A 363 -6.42 -11.82 -12.30
N ARG A 364 -7.38 -12.58 -11.83
CA ARG A 364 -8.81 -12.27 -11.84
C ARG A 364 -9.17 -11.42 -10.64
N THR A 365 -9.60 -10.18 -10.87
CA THR A 365 -9.91 -9.27 -9.75
C THR A 365 -11.26 -9.55 -9.09
N GLY A 366 -12.18 -10.16 -9.83
CA GLY A 366 -13.59 -10.26 -9.46
C GLY A 366 -14.36 -8.94 -9.63
N ASP A 367 -13.73 -7.91 -10.19
CA ASP A 367 -14.36 -6.64 -10.52
C ASP A 367 -14.75 -6.61 -11.98
N ILE A 368 -15.91 -6.03 -12.30
CA ILE A 368 -16.46 -5.89 -13.66
C ILE A 368 -16.23 -4.48 -14.16
N GLY A 369 -15.84 -4.38 -15.43
CA GLY A 369 -15.61 -3.10 -16.08
C GLY A 369 -15.43 -3.24 -17.58
N SER A 370 -15.05 -2.13 -18.22
CA SER A 370 -14.70 -2.06 -19.63
C SER A 370 -13.49 -1.15 -19.83
N ILE A 371 -12.83 -1.28 -20.98
CA ILE A 371 -11.76 -0.35 -21.42
C ILE A 371 -12.26 0.37 -22.66
N ASP A 372 -12.18 1.69 -22.66
CA ASP A 372 -12.54 2.48 -23.84
C ASP A 372 -11.40 2.56 -24.87
N ASP A 373 -11.68 3.16 -26.04
CA ASP A 373 -10.71 3.30 -27.14
C ASP A 373 -9.48 4.17 -26.77
N ASN A 374 -9.56 4.96 -25.71
CA ASN A 374 -8.48 5.77 -25.19
C ASN A 374 -7.69 5.08 -24.07
N GLY A 375 -8.07 3.84 -23.71
CA GLY A 375 -7.44 3.02 -22.69
C GLY A 375 -7.84 3.33 -21.25
N TYR A 376 -8.90 4.14 -21.03
CA TYR A 376 -9.45 4.37 -19.69
C TYR A 376 -10.35 3.23 -19.27
N ILE A 377 -10.30 2.90 -17.98
CA ILE A 377 -11.00 1.76 -17.41
C ILE A 377 -12.20 2.27 -16.63
N HIS A 378 -13.38 1.81 -17.03
CA HIS A 378 -14.66 2.09 -16.40
C HIS A 378 -15.02 0.96 -15.47
N LEU A 379 -14.92 1.19 -14.15
CA LEU A 379 -15.30 0.22 -13.13
C LEU A 379 -16.81 0.25 -12.93
N LYS A 380 -17.45 -0.94 -12.99
CA LYS A 380 -18.89 -1.08 -12.74
C LYS A 380 -19.22 -1.64 -11.36
N GLY A 381 -18.35 -2.45 -10.79
CA GLY A 381 -18.55 -3.02 -9.46
C GLY A 381 -18.01 -4.43 -9.34
N ARG A 382 -18.25 -5.09 -8.19
CA ARG A 382 -17.84 -6.47 -7.97
C ARG A 382 -18.84 -7.48 -8.49
N TYR A 383 -18.35 -8.51 -9.12
CA TYR A 383 -19.19 -9.58 -9.70
C TYR A 383 -20.14 -10.18 -8.66
N LYS A 384 -19.68 -10.39 -7.42
CA LYS A 384 -20.47 -10.96 -6.32
C LYS A 384 -21.46 -9.99 -5.66
N GLU A 385 -21.28 -8.69 -5.87
CA GLU A 385 -22.10 -7.63 -5.28
C GLU A 385 -23.16 -7.11 -6.23
N ILE A 386 -23.13 -7.55 -7.51
CA ILE A 386 -24.12 -7.18 -8.51
C ILE A 386 -25.49 -7.70 -8.12
N ILE A 387 -26.43 -6.77 -7.96
CA ILE A 387 -27.82 -7.05 -7.61
C ILE A 387 -28.60 -7.40 -8.89
N ASN A 388 -29.23 -8.56 -8.92
CA ASN A 388 -30.06 -8.96 -10.05
C ASN A 388 -31.55 -8.68 -9.73
N VAL A 389 -32.12 -7.69 -10.40
CA VAL A 389 -33.53 -7.32 -10.25
C VAL A 389 -34.27 -7.61 -11.56
N GLY A 390 -35.02 -8.70 -11.62
CA GLY A 390 -35.82 -9.05 -12.77
C GLY A 390 -35.01 -9.24 -14.06
N GLY A 391 -33.81 -9.79 -13.98
CA GLY A 391 -32.89 -9.98 -15.11
C GLY A 391 -32.00 -8.78 -15.45
N LYS A 392 -32.18 -7.65 -14.78
CA LYS A 392 -31.27 -6.50 -14.89
C LYS A 392 -30.21 -6.56 -13.79
N LYS A 393 -28.95 -6.46 -14.21
CA LYS A 393 -27.80 -6.38 -13.28
C LYS A 393 -27.62 -4.92 -12.87
N LEU A 394 -27.70 -4.65 -11.57
CA LEU A 394 -27.45 -3.33 -10.98
C LEU A 394 -26.22 -3.41 -10.09
N SER A 395 -25.30 -2.48 -10.29
CA SER A 395 -24.16 -2.33 -9.39
C SER A 395 -24.55 -1.47 -8.17
N PRO A 396 -24.16 -1.83 -6.94
CA PRO A 396 -24.28 -0.94 -5.78
C PRO A 396 -23.68 0.44 -6.06
N ILE A 397 -22.52 0.51 -6.71
CA ILE A 397 -21.84 1.77 -7.07
C ILE A 397 -22.72 2.66 -7.97
N GLU A 398 -23.43 2.08 -8.95
CA GLU A 398 -24.37 2.84 -9.81
C GLU A 398 -25.55 3.40 -9.00
N VAL A 399 -26.05 2.62 -8.03
CA VAL A 399 -27.15 3.05 -7.16
C VAL A 399 -26.68 4.16 -6.22
N GLU A 400 -25.54 3.99 -5.58
CA GLU A 400 -24.92 4.96 -4.68
C GLU A 400 -24.62 6.28 -5.38
N SER A 401 -24.03 6.24 -6.60
CA SER A 401 -23.78 7.43 -7.43
C SER A 401 -25.08 8.18 -7.75
N LYS A 402 -26.15 7.45 -8.09
CA LYS A 402 -27.45 8.07 -8.36
C LYS A 402 -28.10 8.66 -7.12
N ILE A 403 -27.94 8.07 -5.97
CA ILE A 403 -28.40 8.62 -4.69
C ILE A 403 -27.66 9.91 -4.37
N GLN A 404 -26.34 9.95 -4.57
CA GLN A 404 -25.52 11.14 -4.34
C GLN A 404 -25.87 12.30 -5.28
N GLU A 405 -26.20 12.02 -6.56
CA GLU A 405 -26.72 13.02 -7.49
C GLU A 405 -28.05 13.65 -7.00
N PHE A 406 -28.89 12.87 -6.30
CA PHE A 406 -30.20 13.33 -5.80
C PHE A 406 -30.11 14.16 -4.51
N ASP A 407 -29.17 13.84 -3.65
CA ASP A 407 -29.00 14.53 -2.37
C ASP A 407 -27.52 14.50 -1.98
N SER A 408 -26.80 15.58 -2.30
CA SER A 408 -25.39 15.78 -1.95
C SER A 408 -25.12 15.80 -0.42
N SER A 409 -26.18 15.70 0.41
CA SER A 409 -26.09 15.63 1.85
C SER A 409 -26.16 14.20 2.43
N LEU A 410 -26.49 13.21 1.60
CA LEU A 410 -26.51 11.81 2.01
C LEU A 410 -25.11 11.22 1.87
N GLU A 411 -24.42 11.06 2.99
CA GLU A 411 -23.23 10.17 3.04
C GLU A 411 -23.72 8.73 2.85
N SER A 412 -23.26 8.08 1.77
CA SER A 412 -23.51 6.67 1.47
C SER A 412 -22.82 5.72 2.46
#